data_0d253480a7bf514e6b4fd17058b40815
#
_entry.id   0d253480a7bf514e6b4fd17058b40815
#
_cell.length_a   1.000
_cell.length_b   1.000
_cell.length_c   1.000
_cell.angle_alpha   90.00
_cell.angle_beta   90.00
_cell.angle_gamma   90.00
#
_symmetry.space_group_name_H-M   'P 1'
#
loop_
_entity.id
_entity.type
_entity.pdbx_description
1 polymer ?
#
loop_
_entity_poly.entity_id
_entity_poly.type
_entity_poly.pdbx_seq_one_letter_code
_entity_poly.pdbx_strand_id
1 'polypeptide(L)'
;MLKKAIFFGAHDDDVEIGCAGTAIKLKKKKFKIYKVIISSSGFKNEYGKTLRQNDIAEKEASRANKIIGFNECINLNEKTNEIIVNDLLKSKILKIINRINPSHIFVHWSGDVHHDHRVVSDLVLGLSKRIENVYLYRSNFFKSKKEFNGNIYIDITKEYKKKISSIEQYKTELKRVKNSWLKMVENENKINGYRSGCKYAECFEVIRSKIL
;
A
#
# COMPACT_ATOMS: atom_id res chain seq x y z
N MET A 1 15.07 11.89 -17.12
CA MET A 1 13.66 12.09 -16.66
C MET A 1 13.55 11.78 -15.16
N LEU A 2 12.67 12.47 -14.41
CA LEU A 2 12.37 12.15 -13.03
C LEU A 2 11.66 10.80 -12.95
N LYS A 3 12.19 9.86 -12.17
CA LYS A 3 11.55 8.56 -11.93
C LYS A 3 10.23 8.74 -11.17
N LYS A 4 9.23 7.92 -11.48
CA LYS A 4 7.90 7.98 -10.88
C LYS A 4 7.53 6.62 -10.31
N ALA A 5 6.88 6.61 -9.15
CA ALA A 5 6.39 5.39 -8.51
C ALA A 5 4.91 5.53 -8.16
N ILE A 6 4.12 4.49 -8.42
CA ILE A 6 2.74 4.38 -7.96
C ILE A 6 2.67 3.31 -6.86
N PHE A 7 1.98 3.65 -5.78
CA PHE A 7 1.63 2.75 -4.67
C PHE A 7 0.13 2.50 -4.70
N PHE A 8 -0.27 1.28 -5.05
CA PHE A 8 -1.67 0.86 -5.06
C PHE A 8 -2.05 0.21 -3.74
N GLY A 9 -3.15 0.64 -3.15
CA GLY A 9 -3.80 0.01 -2.00
C GLY A 9 -5.27 -0.29 -2.30
N ALA A 10 -5.82 -1.31 -1.66
CA ALA A 10 -7.25 -1.56 -1.65
C ALA A 10 -7.95 -0.55 -0.75
N HIS A 11 -7.36 -0.28 0.43
CA HIS A 11 -7.85 0.63 1.45
C HIS A 11 -6.82 1.72 1.75
N ASP A 12 -7.25 2.78 2.42
CA ASP A 12 -6.44 3.98 2.65
C ASP A 12 -5.16 3.74 3.45
N ASP A 13 -5.16 2.79 4.37
CA ASP A 13 -4.07 2.49 5.32
C ASP A 13 -3.05 1.47 4.82
N ASP A 14 -3.37 0.74 3.75
CA ASP A 14 -2.57 -0.37 3.23
C ASP A 14 -1.13 0.04 2.87
N VAL A 15 -1.00 1.16 2.18
CA VAL A 15 0.32 1.67 1.74
C VAL A 15 1.15 2.10 2.95
N GLU A 16 0.52 2.70 3.96
CA GLU A 16 1.19 3.11 5.19
C GLU A 16 1.72 1.91 5.95
N ILE A 17 0.92 0.87 6.08
CA ILE A 17 1.30 -0.37 6.77
C ILE A 17 2.39 -1.11 5.99
N GLY A 18 2.21 -1.28 4.68
CA GLY A 18 3.06 -2.14 3.86
C GLY A 18 4.36 -1.51 3.38
N CYS A 19 4.33 -0.23 2.94
CA CYS A 19 5.44 0.33 2.17
C CYS A 19 5.66 1.85 2.32
N ALA A 20 5.14 2.51 3.38
CA ALA A 20 5.33 3.94 3.57
C ALA A 20 6.80 4.35 3.74
N GLY A 21 7.61 3.54 4.42
CA GLY A 21 9.04 3.82 4.57
C GLY A 21 9.74 3.89 3.22
N THR A 22 9.43 2.96 2.33
CA THR A 22 9.91 2.95 0.94
C THR A 22 9.42 4.17 0.18
N ALA A 23 8.14 4.53 0.30
CA ALA A 23 7.58 5.72 -0.35
C ALA A 23 8.34 7.00 0.08
N ILE A 24 8.54 7.19 1.39
CA ILE A 24 9.30 8.32 1.94
C ILE A 24 10.74 8.31 1.43
N LYS A 25 11.40 7.15 1.41
CA LYS A 25 12.77 7.00 0.92
C LYS A 25 12.89 7.34 -0.56
N LEU A 26 11.95 6.87 -1.40
CA LEU A 26 11.91 7.21 -2.83
C LEU A 26 11.68 8.71 -3.03
N LYS A 27 10.80 9.34 -2.24
CA LYS A 27 10.61 10.80 -2.27
C LYS A 27 11.91 11.56 -1.99
N LYS A 28 12.67 11.14 -0.96
CA LYS A 28 13.99 11.72 -0.66
C LYS A 28 14.98 11.53 -1.82
N LYS A 29 14.86 10.42 -2.57
CA LYS A 29 15.64 10.16 -3.79
C LYS A 29 15.08 10.87 -5.03
N LYS A 30 14.25 11.91 -4.84
CA LYS A 30 13.68 12.75 -5.91
C LYS A 30 12.71 12.03 -6.86
N PHE A 31 12.15 10.88 -6.47
CA PHE A 31 11.03 10.31 -7.20
C PHE A 31 9.78 11.18 -7.03
N LYS A 32 8.94 11.26 -8.06
CA LYS A 32 7.55 11.63 -7.89
C LYS A 32 6.78 10.39 -7.45
N ILE A 33 6.13 10.46 -6.29
CA ILE A 33 5.38 9.34 -5.71
C ILE A 33 3.88 9.62 -5.73
N TYR A 34 3.11 8.62 -6.12
CA TYR A 34 1.66 8.69 -6.27
C TYR A 34 1.02 7.55 -5.47
N LYS A 35 -0.11 7.83 -4.85
CA LYS A 35 -0.92 6.82 -4.16
C LYS A 35 -2.24 6.64 -4.89
N VAL A 36 -2.64 5.40 -5.14
CA VAL A 36 -3.92 5.07 -5.76
C VAL A 36 -4.65 4.07 -4.88
N ILE A 37 -5.81 4.47 -4.36
CA ILE A 37 -6.67 3.64 -3.53
C ILE A 37 -7.91 3.27 -4.31
N ILE A 38 -8.29 2.00 -4.22
CA ILE A 38 -9.40 1.48 -5.03
C ILE A 38 -10.74 1.69 -4.33
N SER A 39 -10.85 1.42 -3.02
CA SER A 39 -12.11 1.55 -2.29
C SER A 39 -12.24 2.88 -1.55
N SER A 40 -13.48 3.18 -1.13
CA SER A 40 -13.77 4.35 -0.27
C SER A 40 -13.29 4.21 1.17
N SER A 41 -12.86 2.99 1.57
CA SER A 41 -12.31 2.65 2.89
C SER A 41 -13.27 2.82 4.08
N GLY A 42 -14.51 3.24 3.86
CA GLY A 42 -15.58 3.14 4.83
C GLY A 42 -16.28 1.78 4.75
N PHE A 43 -16.78 1.28 5.87
CA PHE A 43 -17.45 -0.03 5.88
C PHE A 43 -18.47 -0.18 7.01
N LYS A 44 -19.33 -1.20 6.85
CA LYS A 44 -20.37 -1.60 7.82
C LYS A 44 -20.06 -3.01 8.32
N ASN A 45 -20.58 -3.36 9.50
CA ASN A 45 -20.57 -4.74 9.97
C ASN A 45 -21.71 -5.55 9.32
N GLU A 46 -21.79 -6.84 9.67
CA GLU A 46 -22.80 -7.80 9.19
C GLU A 46 -24.25 -7.42 9.53
N TYR A 47 -24.44 -6.54 10.52
CA TYR A 47 -25.76 -6.01 10.91
C TYR A 47 -26.08 -4.67 10.25
N GLY A 48 -25.27 -4.20 9.28
CA GLY A 48 -25.47 -2.93 8.59
C GLY A 48 -25.06 -1.68 9.38
N LYS A 49 -24.51 -1.83 10.59
CA LYS A 49 -24.00 -0.71 11.41
C LYS A 49 -22.72 -0.18 10.81
N THR A 50 -22.67 1.11 10.53
CA THR A 50 -21.45 1.78 10.07
C THR A 50 -20.37 1.73 11.15
N LEU A 51 -19.23 1.08 10.84
CA LEU A 51 -18.06 1.01 11.69
C LEU A 51 -17.06 2.13 11.36
N ARG A 52 -16.97 2.51 10.09
CA ARG A 52 -16.15 3.63 9.63
C ARG A 52 -16.88 4.36 8.52
N GLN A 53 -16.97 5.69 8.62
CA GLN A 53 -17.55 6.54 7.58
C GLN A 53 -16.49 6.92 6.55
N ASN A 54 -16.89 7.12 5.28
CA ASN A 54 -15.97 7.47 4.20
C ASN A 54 -15.27 8.81 4.43
N ASP A 55 -15.97 9.81 4.93
CA ASP A 55 -15.41 11.14 5.20
C ASP A 55 -14.37 11.12 6.32
N ILE A 56 -14.54 10.24 7.33
CA ILE A 56 -13.55 10.04 8.39
C ILE A 56 -12.32 9.33 7.81
N ALA A 57 -12.52 8.29 6.99
CA ALA A 57 -11.44 7.58 6.30
C ALA A 57 -10.61 8.55 5.46
N GLU A 58 -11.26 9.39 4.65
CA GLU A 58 -10.60 10.39 3.81
C GLU A 58 -9.79 11.41 4.62
N LYS A 59 -10.35 11.93 5.74
CA LYS A 59 -9.65 12.87 6.62
C LYS A 59 -8.41 12.24 7.27
N GLU A 60 -8.50 10.98 7.71
CA GLU A 60 -7.37 10.23 8.27
C GLU A 60 -6.29 10.00 7.21
N ALA A 61 -6.67 9.53 6.02
CA ALA A 61 -5.78 9.32 4.89
C ALA A 61 -5.09 10.63 4.45
N SER A 62 -5.83 11.74 4.39
CA SER A 62 -5.26 13.05 4.03
C SER A 62 -4.12 13.47 4.97
N ARG A 63 -4.27 13.26 6.29
CA ARG A 63 -3.21 13.53 7.27
C ARG A 63 -2.00 12.61 7.07
N ALA A 64 -2.23 11.31 6.89
CA ALA A 64 -1.17 10.33 6.63
C ALA A 64 -0.39 10.66 5.34
N ASN A 65 -1.11 10.97 4.27
CA ASN A 65 -0.55 11.32 2.97
C ASN A 65 0.38 12.56 3.04
N LYS A 66 0.02 13.58 3.84
CA LYS A 66 0.87 14.76 4.07
C LYS A 66 2.19 14.40 4.75
N ILE A 67 2.18 13.45 5.71
CA ILE A 67 3.40 12.99 6.40
C ILE A 67 4.35 12.30 5.43
N ILE A 68 3.83 11.43 4.55
CA ILE A 68 4.62 10.69 3.55
C ILE A 68 5.09 11.63 2.44
N GLY A 69 4.25 12.59 2.05
CA GLY A 69 4.54 13.59 1.03
C GLY A 69 4.26 13.12 -0.40
N PHE A 70 3.17 12.37 -0.61
CA PHE A 70 2.73 12.02 -1.96
C PHE A 70 2.51 13.27 -2.83
N ASN A 71 2.85 13.16 -4.10
CA ASN A 71 2.60 14.23 -5.08
C ASN A 71 1.12 14.33 -5.44
N GLU A 72 0.45 13.19 -5.47
CA GLU A 72 -0.97 13.08 -5.74
C GLU A 72 -1.49 11.78 -5.09
N CYS A 73 -2.70 11.85 -4.53
CA CYS A 73 -3.44 10.71 -4.02
C CYS A 73 -4.78 10.63 -4.75
N ILE A 74 -5.06 9.48 -5.34
CA ILE A 74 -6.26 9.22 -6.14
C ILE A 74 -7.06 8.15 -5.44
N ASN A 75 -8.34 8.41 -5.16
CA ASN A 75 -9.27 7.40 -4.68
C ASN A 75 -10.31 7.09 -5.78
N LEU A 76 -10.52 5.82 -6.11
CA LEU A 76 -11.49 5.37 -7.12
C LEU A 76 -12.88 5.15 -6.54
N ASN A 77 -13.01 5.17 -5.21
CA ASN A 77 -14.28 5.10 -4.47
C ASN A 77 -15.14 3.86 -4.77
N GLU A 78 -14.51 2.73 -5.12
CA GLU A 78 -15.23 1.46 -5.23
C GLU A 78 -15.71 1.03 -3.82
N LYS A 79 -16.71 0.15 -3.76
CA LYS A 79 -17.28 -0.29 -2.47
C LYS A 79 -16.27 -1.18 -1.72
N THR A 80 -15.98 -0.84 -0.47
CA THR A 80 -15.09 -1.63 0.41
C THR A 80 -15.66 -3.02 0.66
N ASN A 81 -14.82 -4.05 0.64
CA ASN A 81 -15.14 -5.48 0.74
C ASN A 81 -15.93 -6.05 -0.45
N GLU A 82 -16.22 -5.25 -1.47
CA GLU A 82 -17.00 -5.63 -2.64
C GLU A 82 -16.41 -5.06 -3.94
N ILE A 83 -15.06 -5.01 -4.04
CA ILE A 83 -14.42 -4.53 -5.27
C ILE A 83 -14.72 -5.49 -6.42
N ILE A 84 -15.43 -4.99 -7.43
CA ILE A 84 -15.81 -5.76 -8.64
C ILE A 84 -14.93 -5.31 -9.81
N VAL A 85 -14.19 -6.26 -10.38
CA VAL A 85 -13.38 -6.03 -11.58
C VAL A 85 -14.29 -5.99 -12.80
N ASN A 86 -14.40 -4.81 -13.40
CA ASN A 86 -15.13 -4.58 -14.64
C ASN A 86 -14.29 -3.70 -15.59
N ASP A 87 -14.74 -3.51 -16.81
CA ASP A 87 -14.00 -2.76 -17.82
C ASP A 87 -13.88 -1.26 -17.48
N LEU A 88 -14.85 -0.71 -16.73
CA LEU A 88 -14.79 0.67 -16.26
C LEU A 88 -13.65 0.85 -15.27
N LEU A 89 -13.51 -0.03 -14.25
CA LEU A 89 -12.43 0.02 -13.27
C LEU A 89 -11.07 -0.20 -13.94
N LYS A 90 -10.96 -1.19 -14.84
CA LYS A 90 -9.75 -1.41 -15.66
C LYS A 90 -9.36 -0.16 -16.44
N SER A 91 -10.33 0.48 -17.10
CA SER A 91 -10.09 1.71 -17.88
C SER A 91 -9.62 2.87 -17.00
N LYS A 92 -10.22 3.07 -15.81
CA LYS A 92 -9.79 4.10 -14.84
C LYS A 92 -8.32 3.90 -14.45
N ILE A 93 -7.93 2.66 -14.08
CA ILE A 93 -6.56 2.34 -13.66
C ILE A 93 -5.57 2.51 -14.82
N LEU A 94 -5.90 2.02 -16.03
CA LEU A 94 -5.06 2.19 -17.20
C LEU A 94 -4.82 3.67 -17.55
N LYS A 95 -5.86 4.50 -17.47
CA LYS A 95 -5.74 5.96 -17.68
C LYS A 95 -4.77 6.59 -16.66
N ILE A 96 -4.83 6.16 -15.39
CA ILE A 96 -3.91 6.64 -14.35
C ILE A 96 -2.48 6.20 -14.63
N ILE A 97 -2.27 4.91 -14.93
CA ILE A 97 -0.93 4.36 -15.26
C ILE A 97 -0.35 5.10 -16.48
N ASN A 98 -1.12 5.27 -17.54
CA ASN A 98 -0.66 5.94 -18.76
C ASN A 98 -0.36 7.43 -18.52
N ARG A 99 -1.20 8.15 -17.75
CA ARG A 99 -1.00 9.57 -17.40
C ARG A 99 0.26 9.77 -16.57
N ILE A 100 0.46 8.93 -15.56
CA ILE A 100 1.61 9.04 -14.67
C ILE A 100 2.86 8.51 -15.35
N ASN A 101 2.76 7.45 -16.15
CA ASN A 101 3.85 6.73 -16.78
C ASN A 101 4.96 6.36 -15.76
N PRO A 102 4.65 5.47 -14.79
CA PRO A 102 5.57 5.14 -13.71
C PRO A 102 6.65 4.17 -14.18
N SER A 103 7.85 4.27 -13.60
CA SER A 103 8.90 3.26 -13.72
C SER A 103 8.78 2.17 -12.65
N HIS A 104 8.03 2.45 -11.55
CA HIS A 104 7.87 1.53 -10.42
C HIS A 104 6.40 1.45 -10.01
N ILE A 105 5.93 0.23 -9.76
CA ILE A 105 4.63 -0.05 -9.14
C ILE A 105 4.84 -0.88 -7.89
N PHE A 106 4.18 -0.48 -6.81
CA PHE A 106 4.03 -1.24 -5.58
C PHE A 106 2.55 -1.58 -5.40
N VAL A 107 2.22 -2.84 -5.19
CA VAL A 107 0.85 -3.32 -5.04
C VAL A 107 0.79 -4.47 -4.06
N HIS A 108 -0.39 -4.82 -3.58
CA HIS A 108 -0.59 -5.95 -2.68
C HIS A 108 -0.01 -7.26 -3.18
N TRP A 109 0.43 -8.10 -2.26
CA TRP A 109 0.75 -9.48 -2.53
C TRP A 109 -0.50 -10.29 -2.88
N SER A 110 -0.45 -11.08 -3.97
CA SER A 110 -1.59 -11.85 -4.49
C SER A 110 -2.02 -13.03 -3.61
N GLY A 111 -1.22 -13.38 -2.61
CA GLY A 111 -1.53 -14.46 -1.65
C GLY A 111 -2.19 -13.98 -0.35
N ASP A 112 -2.57 -12.71 -0.23
CA ASP A 112 -3.20 -12.15 0.97
C ASP A 112 -4.52 -12.85 1.33
N VAL A 113 -4.85 -12.90 2.62
CA VAL A 113 -6.14 -13.43 3.10
C VAL A 113 -7.30 -12.49 2.81
N HIS A 114 -7.06 -11.18 2.68
CA HIS A 114 -8.09 -10.20 2.39
C HIS A 114 -8.50 -10.26 0.92
N HIS A 115 -9.81 -10.37 0.67
CA HIS A 115 -10.35 -10.46 -0.69
C HIS A 115 -9.95 -9.27 -1.56
N ASP A 116 -10.19 -8.05 -1.09
CA ASP A 116 -9.91 -6.83 -1.85
C ASP A 116 -8.42 -6.70 -2.20
N HIS A 117 -7.51 -7.11 -1.30
CA HIS A 117 -6.06 -7.09 -1.58
C HIS A 117 -5.70 -7.97 -2.76
N ARG A 118 -6.27 -9.21 -2.81
CA ARG A 118 -6.04 -10.13 -3.94
C ARG A 118 -6.60 -9.58 -5.23
N VAL A 119 -7.84 -9.06 -5.19
CA VAL A 119 -8.50 -8.47 -6.37
C VAL A 119 -7.69 -7.30 -6.93
N VAL A 120 -7.21 -6.39 -6.07
CA VAL A 120 -6.38 -5.25 -6.48
C VAL A 120 -5.03 -5.71 -7.01
N SER A 121 -4.42 -6.72 -6.38
CA SER A 121 -3.17 -7.31 -6.85
C SER A 121 -3.30 -7.83 -8.27
N ASP A 122 -4.25 -8.74 -8.51
CA ASP A 122 -4.45 -9.40 -9.80
C ASP A 122 -4.79 -8.39 -10.91
N LEU A 123 -5.65 -7.42 -10.57
CA LEU A 123 -6.05 -6.36 -11.49
C LEU A 123 -4.85 -5.50 -11.92
N VAL A 124 -4.07 -4.99 -10.96
CA VAL A 124 -2.93 -4.12 -11.25
C VAL A 124 -1.81 -4.89 -11.95
N LEU A 125 -1.54 -6.13 -11.58
CA LEU A 125 -0.57 -6.99 -12.25
C LEU A 125 -0.94 -7.20 -13.72
N GLY A 126 -2.22 -7.47 -14.00
CA GLY A 126 -2.73 -7.63 -15.36
C GLY A 126 -2.54 -6.38 -16.23
N LEU A 127 -2.63 -5.18 -15.62
CA LEU A 127 -2.52 -3.89 -16.30
C LEU A 127 -1.10 -3.33 -16.36
N SER A 128 -0.16 -3.86 -15.58
CA SER A 128 1.22 -3.35 -15.45
C SER A 128 2.26 -4.10 -16.28
N LYS A 129 1.85 -4.82 -17.33
CA LYS A 129 2.73 -5.70 -18.13
C LYS A 129 3.98 -5.00 -18.71
N ARG A 130 3.91 -3.71 -18.99
CA ARG A 130 4.99 -2.91 -19.58
C ARG A 130 5.80 -2.10 -18.56
N ILE A 131 5.46 -2.18 -17.28
CA ILE A 131 6.16 -1.44 -16.23
C ILE A 131 7.46 -2.15 -15.88
N GLU A 132 8.56 -1.41 -15.81
CA GLU A 132 9.91 -1.96 -15.62
C GLU A 132 10.10 -2.62 -14.25
N ASN A 133 9.52 -2.04 -13.21
CA ASN A 133 9.71 -2.50 -11.84
C ASN A 133 8.37 -2.67 -11.12
N VAL A 134 8.05 -3.89 -10.71
CA VAL A 134 6.78 -4.25 -10.05
C VAL A 134 7.08 -5.07 -8.80
N TYR A 135 6.64 -4.57 -7.65
CA TYR A 135 6.89 -5.12 -6.33
C TYR A 135 5.59 -5.37 -5.60
N LEU A 136 5.50 -6.52 -4.94
CA LEU A 136 4.37 -6.89 -4.10
C LEU A 136 4.72 -6.67 -2.63
N TYR A 137 3.81 -6.05 -1.87
CA TYR A 137 3.94 -5.82 -0.44
C TYR A 137 2.80 -6.47 0.34
N ARG A 138 3.01 -6.73 1.63
CA ARG A 138 1.97 -7.11 2.58
C ARG A 138 1.60 -5.93 3.46
N SER A 139 0.29 -5.69 3.59
CA SER A 139 -0.29 -4.82 4.65
C SER A 139 -1.03 -5.64 5.71
N ASN A 140 -1.16 -6.95 5.46
CA ASN A 140 -1.78 -7.93 6.33
C ASN A 140 -0.79 -9.07 6.58
N PHE A 141 -0.55 -9.40 7.85
CA PHE A 141 0.47 -10.37 8.25
C PHE A 141 -0.13 -11.69 8.75
N PHE A 142 -1.42 -11.94 8.54
CA PHE A 142 -2.03 -13.23 8.86
C PHE A 142 -1.49 -14.35 7.96
N LYS A 143 -1.48 -15.57 8.51
CA LYS A 143 -1.06 -16.74 7.74
C LYS A 143 -2.04 -16.99 6.59
N SER A 144 -1.52 -17.20 5.40
CA SER A 144 -2.26 -17.54 4.19
C SER A 144 -1.93 -18.97 3.74
N LYS A 145 -2.71 -19.49 2.78
CA LYS A 145 -2.40 -20.76 2.11
C LYS A 145 -1.13 -20.68 1.26
N LYS A 146 -0.80 -19.50 0.76
CA LYS A 146 0.45 -19.22 0.05
C LYS A 146 1.47 -18.63 1.02
N GLU A 147 2.76 -18.83 0.75
CA GLU A 147 3.84 -18.17 1.46
C GLU A 147 4.25 -16.90 0.72
N PHE A 148 4.57 -15.86 1.48
CA PHE A 148 5.15 -14.63 0.94
C PHE A 148 6.66 -14.82 0.81
N ASN A 149 7.13 -14.90 -0.43
CA ASN A 149 8.56 -15.10 -0.74
C ASN A 149 9.26 -13.76 -0.93
N GLY A 150 9.18 -12.88 0.07
CA GLY A 150 9.87 -11.59 0.03
C GLY A 150 11.38 -11.78 -0.08
N ASN A 151 11.96 -11.18 -1.13
CA ASN A 151 13.37 -11.34 -1.50
C ASN A 151 14.09 -10.00 -1.74
N ILE A 152 13.37 -8.88 -1.71
CA ILE A 152 13.95 -7.53 -1.74
C ILE A 152 13.65 -6.83 -0.41
N TYR A 153 14.71 -6.36 0.23
CA TYR A 153 14.63 -5.60 1.48
C TYR A 153 15.06 -4.17 1.24
N ILE A 154 14.24 -3.24 1.69
CA ILE A 154 14.55 -1.80 1.64
C ILE A 154 14.75 -1.30 3.07
N ASP A 155 15.98 -0.94 3.41
CA ASP A 155 16.29 -0.30 4.68
C ASP A 155 15.52 1.02 4.82
N ILE A 156 14.66 1.08 5.82
CA ILE A 156 13.82 2.23 6.17
C ILE A 156 14.16 2.80 7.55
N THR A 157 15.32 2.47 8.10
CA THR A 157 15.72 2.88 9.46
C THR A 157 15.54 4.37 9.69
N LYS A 158 15.94 5.19 8.71
CA LYS A 158 15.81 6.66 8.77
C LYS A 158 14.38 7.16 8.54
N GLU A 159 13.53 6.37 7.89
CA GLU A 159 12.14 6.68 7.53
C GLU A 159 11.13 6.14 8.54
N TYR A 160 11.55 5.19 9.38
CA TYR A 160 10.67 4.40 10.25
C TYR A 160 9.78 5.27 11.15
N LYS A 161 10.33 6.30 11.80
CA LYS A 161 9.53 7.21 12.65
C LYS A 161 8.40 7.88 11.87
N LYS A 162 8.67 8.34 10.64
CA LYS A 162 7.63 8.96 9.79
C LYS A 162 6.60 7.93 9.32
N LYS A 163 7.01 6.71 9.01
CA LYS A 163 6.08 5.61 8.71
C LYS A 163 5.11 5.40 9.86
N ILE A 164 5.61 5.26 11.09
CA ILE A 164 4.75 5.08 12.26
C ILE A 164 3.82 6.28 12.45
N SER A 165 4.33 7.51 12.37
CA SER A 165 3.50 8.72 12.47
C SER A 165 2.41 8.79 11.39
N SER A 166 2.62 8.22 10.21
CA SER A 166 1.57 8.15 9.18
C SER A 166 0.48 7.13 9.55
N ILE A 167 0.85 5.96 10.09
CA ILE A 167 -0.11 4.94 10.55
C ILE A 167 -0.94 5.47 11.73
N GLU A 168 -0.34 6.24 12.63
CA GLU A 168 -1.02 6.85 13.79
C GLU A 168 -2.13 7.84 13.41
N GLN A 169 -2.21 8.27 12.15
CA GLN A 169 -3.31 9.12 11.68
C GLN A 169 -4.63 8.37 11.53
N TYR A 170 -4.60 7.04 11.37
CA TYR A 170 -5.78 6.17 11.24
C TYR A 170 -6.38 5.82 12.61
N LYS A 171 -6.79 6.84 13.35
CA LYS A 171 -7.27 6.72 14.75
C LYS A 171 -8.46 5.79 14.91
N THR A 172 -9.39 5.81 13.95
CA THR A 172 -10.58 4.95 13.99
C THR A 172 -10.19 3.48 13.86
N GLU A 173 -9.29 3.17 12.94
CA GLU A 173 -8.79 1.81 12.73
C GLU A 173 -7.92 1.33 13.90
N LEU A 174 -7.00 2.16 14.37
CA LEU A 174 -6.15 1.82 15.52
C LEU A 174 -6.99 1.55 16.78
N LYS A 175 -8.06 2.33 17.00
CA LYS A 175 -9.00 2.06 18.10
C LYS A 175 -9.71 0.72 17.92
N ARG A 176 -10.19 0.41 16.71
CA ARG A 176 -10.85 -0.85 16.35
C ARG A 176 -9.97 -2.06 16.61
N VAL A 177 -8.70 -1.98 16.24
CA VAL A 177 -7.73 -3.08 16.41
C VAL A 177 -6.91 -2.97 17.69
N LYS A 178 -7.30 -2.12 18.65
CA LYS A 178 -6.61 -1.93 19.94
C LYS A 178 -5.10 -1.68 19.78
N ASN A 179 -4.73 -0.85 18.81
CA ASN A 179 -3.35 -0.50 18.44
C ASN A 179 -2.44 -1.69 18.03
N SER A 180 -3.01 -2.86 17.76
CA SER A 180 -2.21 -4.05 17.41
C SER A 180 -1.38 -3.85 16.12
N TRP A 181 -1.83 -3.03 15.18
CA TRP A 181 -1.11 -2.73 13.94
C TRP A 181 0.28 -2.13 14.18
N LEU A 182 0.39 -1.18 15.13
CA LEU A 182 1.68 -0.55 15.42
C LEU A 182 2.72 -1.58 15.86
N LYS A 183 2.30 -2.50 16.75
CA LYS A 183 3.17 -3.58 17.23
C LYS A 183 3.49 -4.60 16.14
N MET A 184 2.51 -4.96 15.30
CA MET A 184 2.72 -5.87 14.18
C MET A 184 3.71 -5.28 13.16
N VAL A 185 3.52 -4.02 12.77
CA VAL A 185 4.41 -3.32 11.84
C VAL A 185 5.83 -3.19 12.40
N GLU A 186 5.95 -2.88 13.70
CA GLU A 186 7.26 -2.81 14.36
C GLU A 186 7.99 -4.16 14.31
N ASN A 187 7.31 -5.24 14.69
CA ASN A 187 7.89 -6.57 14.71
C ASN A 187 8.30 -7.02 13.30
N GLU A 188 7.41 -6.84 12.31
CA GLU A 188 7.71 -7.23 10.92
C GLU A 188 8.89 -6.43 10.37
N ASN A 189 8.92 -5.11 10.59
CA ASN A 189 10.03 -4.30 10.08
C ASN A 189 11.36 -4.57 10.82
N LYS A 190 11.34 -4.97 12.11
CA LYS A 190 12.53 -5.41 12.84
C LYS A 190 13.05 -6.75 12.32
N ILE A 191 12.17 -7.74 12.11
CA ILE A 191 12.53 -9.04 11.55
C ILE A 191 13.16 -8.87 10.16
N ASN A 192 12.54 -8.06 9.31
CA ASN A 192 13.08 -7.76 7.98
C ASN A 192 14.40 -6.99 8.06
N GLY A 193 14.53 -6.09 9.02
CA GLY A 193 15.80 -5.39 9.30
C GLY A 193 16.89 -6.35 9.71
N TYR A 194 16.64 -7.27 10.63
CA TYR A 194 17.58 -8.31 11.03
C TYR A 194 18.04 -9.17 9.84
N ARG A 195 17.09 -9.61 9.00
CA ARG A 195 17.39 -10.40 7.79
C ARG A 195 18.25 -9.67 6.76
N SER A 196 18.20 -8.35 6.74
CA SER A 196 18.90 -7.50 5.76
C SER A 196 20.07 -6.67 6.32
N GLY A 197 20.43 -6.88 7.60
CA GLY A 197 21.56 -6.20 8.23
C GLY A 197 21.31 -4.74 8.58
N CYS A 198 20.06 -4.33 8.83
CA CYS A 198 19.71 -2.98 9.28
C CYS A 198 18.69 -3.02 10.44
N LYS A 199 18.35 -1.85 11.00
CA LYS A 199 17.45 -1.81 12.16
C LYS A 199 15.98 -2.06 11.78
N TYR A 200 15.52 -1.47 10.67
CA TYR A 200 14.17 -1.63 10.15
C TYR A 200 14.20 -1.73 8.63
N ALA A 201 13.53 -2.73 8.07
CA ALA A 201 13.33 -2.87 6.63
C ALA A 201 11.88 -3.19 6.26
N GLU A 202 11.48 -2.78 5.08
CA GLU A 202 10.30 -3.28 4.37
C GLU A 202 10.74 -4.36 3.39
N CYS A 203 9.92 -5.40 3.26
CA CYS A 203 10.20 -6.56 2.41
C CYS A 203 9.20 -6.65 1.29
N PHE A 204 9.68 -6.99 0.09
CA PHE A 204 8.89 -7.09 -1.14
C PHE A 204 9.16 -8.40 -1.86
N GLU A 205 8.13 -8.93 -2.52
CA GLU A 205 8.27 -9.96 -3.53
C GLU A 205 8.37 -9.28 -4.90
N VAL A 206 9.35 -9.68 -5.70
CA VAL A 206 9.59 -9.04 -7.01
C VAL A 206 8.89 -9.82 -8.11
N ILE A 207 8.01 -9.16 -8.84
CA ILE A 207 7.43 -9.68 -10.09
C ILE A 207 8.34 -9.34 -11.27
N ARG A 208 8.88 -8.13 -11.28
CA ARG A 208 9.81 -7.65 -12.31
C ARG A 208 10.70 -6.56 -11.74
N SER A 209 11.97 -6.61 -12.07
CA SER A 209 12.91 -5.52 -11.77
C SER A 209 13.91 -5.42 -12.92
N LYS A 210 13.98 -4.25 -13.53
CA LYS A 210 14.98 -3.92 -14.54
C LYS A 210 16.19 -3.33 -13.83
N ILE A 211 17.23 -4.13 -13.71
CA ILE A 211 18.54 -3.70 -13.23
C ILE A 211 19.31 -3.16 -14.45
N LEU A 212 19.83 -1.95 -14.34
CA LEU A 212 20.68 -1.34 -15.38
C LEU A 212 22.10 -1.81 -15.21
#